data_67263bdf23c493937d8ef7551978aa24
#
_entry.id   67263bdf23c493937d8ef7551978aa24
#
_cell.length_a   1.000
_cell.length_b   1.000
_cell.length_c   1.000
_cell.angle_alpha   90.00
_cell.angle_beta   90.00
_cell.angle_gamma   90.00
#
_symmetry.space_group_name_H-M   'P 1'
#
loop_
_entity.id
_entity.type
_entity.pdbx_description
1 polymer ?
#
loop_
_entity_poly.entity_id
_entity_poly.type
_entity_poly.pdbx_seq_one_letter_code
_entity_poly.pdbx_strand_id
1 'polypeptide(L)'
;MLEPLRQGLPPTDPSGVAGSASCALPARYEAVGGARKFTRSTLERWELGDRFDDVALVVSELVTNALRHALPGDPPREFQDPPVRLHLMRWTSRLVCAVRDPSRESPVAGEAADSAESGRGLFLVECVSDSWGWHPSPVPLGELPSGPLYGKVVWALFRLPENTKPDT
;
A
#
# COMPACT_ATOMS: atom_id res chain seq x y z
N MET A 1 22.39 -6.66 0.75
CA MET A 1 21.75 -7.57 1.71
C MET A 1 20.34 -7.08 1.95
N LEU A 2 19.38 -7.85 1.49
CA LEU A 2 17.98 -7.53 1.75
C LEU A 2 17.71 -7.78 3.22
N GLU A 3 17.34 -6.74 3.94
CA GLU A 3 16.87 -6.92 5.31
C GLU A 3 15.64 -7.84 5.31
N PRO A 4 15.49 -8.69 6.32
CA PRO A 4 14.30 -9.50 6.43
C PRO A 4 13.08 -8.60 6.45
N LEU A 5 11.99 -9.07 5.85
CA LEU A 5 10.72 -8.38 5.80
C LEU A 5 10.39 -7.81 7.17
N ARG A 6 10.34 -6.50 7.27
CA ARG A 6 10.00 -5.85 8.53
C ARG A 6 8.53 -6.06 8.79
N GLN A 7 8.24 -6.95 9.69
CA GLN A 7 6.91 -7.07 10.24
C GLN A 7 6.73 -5.92 11.25
N GLY A 8 5.88 -4.99 10.93
CA GLY A 8 5.66 -3.86 11.80
C GLY A 8 4.51 -2.98 11.33
N LEU A 9 3.93 -2.27 12.27
CA LEU A 9 2.92 -1.25 11.98
C LEU A 9 3.62 -0.02 11.41
N PRO A 10 3.02 0.67 10.44
CA PRO A 10 3.48 2.02 10.14
C PRO A 10 3.42 2.83 11.43
N PRO A 11 4.32 3.82 11.60
CA PRO A 11 4.27 4.61 12.81
C PRO A 11 2.91 5.28 12.93
N THR A 12 2.10 4.78 13.85
CA THR A 12 0.79 5.30 14.14
C THR A 12 0.87 6.20 15.35
N ASP A 13 1.20 7.44 15.13
CA ASP A 13 0.91 8.49 16.09
C ASP A 13 -0.28 9.27 15.58
N PRO A 14 -1.52 8.95 16.02
CA PRO A 14 -2.70 9.61 15.50
C PRO A 14 -2.74 11.10 15.84
N SER A 15 -1.98 11.54 16.82
CA SER A 15 -1.95 12.95 17.21
C SER A 15 -1.23 13.87 16.22
N GLY A 16 -0.47 13.29 15.27
CA GLY A 16 0.28 14.06 14.27
C GLY A 16 -0.26 13.97 12.85
N VAL A 17 -1.39 13.29 12.63
CA VAL A 17 -1.93 13.10 11.28
C VAL A 17 -2.50 14.41 10.75
N ALA A 18 -1.86 14.96 9.72
CA ALA A 18 -2.30 16.19 9.06
C ALA A 18 -3.26 15.92 7.89
N GLY A 19 -3.32 14.70 7.40
CA GLY A 19 -4.22 14.31 6.33
C GLY A 19 -4.36 12.80 6.23
N SER A 20 -5.55 12.35 5.82
CA SER A 20 -5.84 10.94 5.59
C SER A 20 -6.84 10.82 4.44
N ALA A 21 -6.60 9.89 3.53
CA ALA A 21 -7.49 9.60 2.42
C ALA A 21 -7.47 8.11 2.12
N SER A 22 -8.61 7.56 1.71
CA SER A 22 -8.69 6.16 1.36
C SER A 22 -9.54 5.95 0.11
N CYS A 23 -9.24 4.88 -0.62
CA CYS A 23 -9.90 4.52 -1.85
C CYS A 23 -10.10 3.01 -1.89
N ALA A 24 -11.34 2.58 -2.10
CA ALA A 24 -11.65 1.18 -2.35
C ALA A 24 -11.38 0.87 -3.82
N LEU A 25 -10.71 -0.23 -4.08
CA LEU A 25 -10.31 -0.61 -5.43
C LEU A 25 -11.00 -1.91 -5.84
N PRO A 26 -11.61 -1.94 -7.04
CA PRO A 26 -12.17 -3.19 -7.55
C PRO A 26 -11.07 -4.20 -7.86
N ALA A 27 -11.39 -5.49 -7.81
CA ALA A 27 -10.46 -6.57 -8.12
C ALA A 27 -10.27 -6.70 -9.64
N ARG A 28 -9.65 -5.69 -10.23
CA ARG A 28 -9.36 -5.61 -11.68
C ARG A 28 -8.04 -4.90 -11.89
N TYR A 29 -7.31 -5.27 -12.92
CA TYR A 29 -6.03 -4.62 -13.22
C TYR A 29 -6.17 -3.11 -13.51
N GLU A 30 -7.31 -2.68 -14.04
CA GLU A 30 -7.62 -1.26 -14.28
C GLU A 30 -7.63 -0.43 -12.98
N ALA A 31 -7.76 -1.09 -11.83
CA ALA A 31 -7.69 -0.43 -10.53
C ALA A 31 -6.35 0.26 -10.28
N VAL A 32 -5.27 -0.20 -10.91
CA VAL A 32 -3.95 0.44 -10.80
C VAL A 32 -4.02 1.87 -11.33
N GLY A 33 -4.66 2.08 -12.48
CA GLY A 33 -4.87 3.42 -13.03
C GLY A 33 -5.71 4.30 -12.11
N GLY A 34 -6.77 3.75 -11.52
CA GLY A 34 -7.59 4.44 -10.54
C GLY A 34 -6.82 4.83 -9.28
N ALA A 35 -5.97 3.93 -8.79
CA ALA A 35 -5.12 4.19 -7.64
C ALA A 35 -4.13 5.33 -7.93
N ARG A 36 -3.56 5.37 -9.12
CA ARG A 36 -2.65 6.44 -9.53
C ARG A 36 -3.37 7.79 -9.60
N LYS A 37 -4.57 7.83 -10.16
CA LYS A 37 -5.39 9.06 -10.20
C LYS A 37 -5.74 9.56 -8.80
N PHE A 38 -6.16 8.66 -7.95
CA PHE A 38 -6.44 8.97 -6.54
C PHE A 38 -5.21 9.54 -5.84
N THR A 39 -4.05 8.92 -6.04
CA THR A 39 -2.78 9.39 -5.46
C THR A 39 -2.45 10.79 -5.97
N ARG A 40 -2.57 11.03 -7.26
CA ARG A 40 -2.31 12.36 -7.85
C ARG A 40 -3.20 13.44 -7.22
N SER A 41 -4.51 13.19 -7.19
CA SER A 41 -5.46 14.15 -6.61
C SER A 41 -5.17 14.43 -5.14
N THR A 42 -4.85 13.38 -4.38
CA THR A 42 -4.58 13.51 -2.95
C THR A 42 -3.29 14.30 -2.69
N LEU A 43 -2.22 13.97 -3.40
CA LEU A 43 -0.95 14.68 -3.25
C LEU A 43 -1.04 16.14 -3.68
N GLU A 44 -1.78 16.43 -4.74
CA GLU A 44 -2.03 17.81 -5.16
C GLU A 44 -2.75 18.62 -4.08
N ARG A 45 -3.80 18.03 -3.46
CA ARG A 45 -4.50 18.65 -2.34
C ARG A 45 -3.58 18.92 -1.15
N TRP A 46 -2.61 18.07 -0.93
CA TRP A 46 -1.67 18.18 0.19
C TRP A 46 -0.42 18.99 -0.17
N GLU A 47 -0.37 19.57 -1.35
CA GLU A 47 0.78 20.32 -1.86
C GLU A 47 2.06 19.47 -1.93
N LEU A 48 1.90 18.18 -2.25
CA LEU A 48 2.97 17.21 -2.38
C LEU A 48 3.09 16.68 -3.81
N GLY A 49 2.66 17.46 -4.80
CA GLY A 49 2.65 17.01 -6.19
C GLY A 49 4.03 16.65 -6.74
N ASP A 50 5.09 17.23 -6.22
CA ASP A 50 6.47 16.92 -6.57
C ASP A 50 6.91 15.51 -6.14
N ARG A 51 6.17 14.88 -5.22
CA ARG A 51 6.41 13.52 -4.78
C ARG A 51 5.64 12.47 -5.59
N PHE A 52 4.82 12.91 -6.52
CA PHE A 52 3.90 12.03 -7.22
C PHE A 52 4.61 10.86 -7.92
N ASP A 53 5.70 11.10 -8.63
CA ASP A 53 6.34 10.04 -9.41
C ASP A 53 6.80 8.87 -8.53
N ASP A 54 7.45 9.17 -7.43
CA ASP A 54 7.93 8.14 -6.49
C ASP A 54 6.78 7.43 -5.78
N VAL A 55 5.81 8.20 -5.28
CA VAL A 55 4.67 7.63 -4.56
C VAL A 55 3.79 6.81 -5.51
N ALA A 56 3.55 7.30 -6.72
CA ALA A 56 2.75 6.58 -7.71
C ALA A 56 3.40 5.27 -8.13
N LEU A 57 4.72 5.24 -8.25
CA LEU A 57 5.44 4.00 -8.53
C LEU A 57 5.22 2.98 -7.43
N VAL A 58 5.41 3.37 -6.18
CA VAL A 58 5.21 2.49 -5.03
C VAL A 58 3.75 2.04 -4.93
N VAL A 59 2.80 2.96 -5.05
CA VAL A 59 1.36 2.63 -5.04
C VAL A 59 1.04 1.61 -6.14
N SER A 60 1.55 1.82 -7.35
CA SER A 60 1.31 0.91 -8.47
C SER A 60 1.81 -0.50 -8.16
N GLU A 61 2.99 -0.62 -7.57
CA GLU A 61 3.56 -1.92 -7.22
C GLU A 61 2.80 -2.61 -6.08
N LEU A 62 2.43 -1.87 -5.04
CA LEU A 62 1.67 -2.43 -3.92
C LEU A 62 0.27 -2.86 -4.37
N VAL A 63 -0.40 -2.06 -5.20
CA VAL A 63 -1.72 -2.39 -5.71
C VAL A 63 -1.66 -3.58 -6.66
N THR A 64 -0.69 -3.63 -7.57
CA THR A 64 -0.51 -4.75 -8.48
C THR A 64 -0.29 -6.05 -7.70
N ASN A 65 0.54 -6.01 -6.68
CA ASN A 65 0.78 -7.15 -5.82
C ASN A 65 -0.50 -7.60 -5.10
N ALA A 66 -1.26 -6.65 -4.56
CA ALA A 66 -2.53 -6.94 -3.88
C ALA A 66 -3.55 -7.56 -4.85
N LEU A 67 -3.62 -7.08 -6.09
CA LEU A 67 -4.57 -7.59 -7.09
C LEU A 67 -4.27 -9.03 -7.50
N ARG A 68 -3.03 -9.47 -7.46
CA ARG A 68 -2.69 -10.87 -7.75
C ARG A 68 -3.39 -11.82 -6.79
N HIS A 69 -3.63 -11.39 -5.57
CA HIS A 69 -4.32 -12.18 -4.55
C HIS A 69 -5.82 -11.96 -4.52
N ALA A 70 -6.29 -10.84 -5.07
CA ALA A 70 -7.69 -10.44 -5.02
C ALA A 70 -8.47 -10.81 -6.28
N LEU A 71 -7.79 -11.08 -7.40
CA LEU A 71 -8.45 -11.45 -8.65
C LEU A 71 -9.25 -12.74 -8.48
N PRO A 72 -10.42 -12.86 -9.16
CA PRO A 72 -11.24 -14.06 -9.05
C PRO A 72 -10.45 -15.29 -9.45
N GLY A 73 -10.32 -16.21 -8.50
CA GLY A 73 -9.81 -17.53 -8.78
C GLY A 73 -10.93 -18.47 -9.19
N ASP A 74 -10.61 -19.75 -9.35
CA ASP A 74 -11.60 -20.80 -9.57
C ASP A 74 -11.63 -21.69 -8.32
N PRO A 75 -12.69 -21.70 -7.48
CA PRO A 75 -13.95 -20.94 -7.64
C PRO A 75 -13.81 -19.44 -7.30
N PRO A 76 -14.70 -18.61 -7.86
CA PRO A 76 -14.65 -17.17 -7.57
C PRO A 76 -14.92 -16.90 -6.10
N ARG A 77 -14.14 -15.98 -5.53
CA ARG A 77 -14.31 -15.55 -4.15
C ARG A 77 -15.25 -14.35 -4.13
N GLU A 78 -16.22 -14.40 -3.23
CA GLU A 78 -17.08 -13.27 -2.97
C GLU A 78 -16.57 -12.53 -1.73
N PHE A 79 -16.38 -11.22 -1.89
CA PHE A 79 -15.99 -10.35 -0.80
C PHE A 79 -17.16 -9.43 -0.47
N GLN A 80 -17.43 -9.21 0.83
CA GLN A 80 -18.47 -8.28 1.27
C GLN A 80 -18.13 -6.83 0.94
N ASP A 81 -16.83 -6.49 0.97
CA ASP A 81 -16.29 -5.19 0.61
C ASP A 81 -15.28 -5.35 -0.52
N PRO A 82 -14.94 -4.28 -1.26
CA PRO A 82 -13.83 -4.33 -2.18
C PRO A 82 -12.59 -4.90 -1.48
N PRO A 83 -11.95 -5.94 -2.06
CA PRO A 83 -10.90 -6.67 -1.36
C PRO A 83 -9.59 -5.88 -1.21
N VAL A 84 -9.40 -4.86 -2.03
CA VAL A 84 -8.19 -4.03 -2.02
C VAL A 84 -8.58 -2.61 -1.63
N ARG A 85 -7.85 -2.03 -0.69
CA ARG A 85 -8.08 -0.67 -0.23
C ARG A 85 -6.75 0.05 -0.11
N LEU A 86 -6.67 1.22 -0.71
CA LEU A 86 -5.51 2.11 -0.64
C LEU A 86 -5.76 3.19 0.40
N HIS A 87 -4.79 3.39 1.28
CA HIS A 87 -4.79 4.47 2.25
C HIS A 87 -3.56 5.35 2.05
N LEU A 88 -3.75 6.65 2.09
CA LEU A 88 -2.67 7.63 2.14
C LEU A 88 -2.82 8.43 3.43
N MET A 89 -1.75 8.56 4.17
CA MET A 89 -1.72 9.29 5.43
C MET A 89 -0.52 10.23 5.45
N ARG A 90 -0.76 11.46 5.88
CA ARG A 90 0.27 12.48 5.94
C ARG A 90 0.46 12.98 7.36
N TRP A 91 1.71 13.00 7.77
CA TRP A 91 2.19 13.73 8.94
C TRP A 91 3.05 14.90 8.45
N THR A 92 3.46 15.78 9.35
CA THR A 92 4.29 16.96 8.99
C THR A 92 5.57 16.56 8.25
N SER A 93 6.21 15.49 8.69
CA SER A 93 7.54 15.08 8.18
C SER A 93 7.53 13.74 7.44
N ARG A 94 6.36 13.16 7.18
CA ARG A 94 6.31 11.86 6.52
C ARG A 94 4.97 11.60 5.85
N LEU A 95 5.02 10.76 4.84
CA LEU A 95 3.87 10.26 4.10
C LEU A 95 3.90 8.74 4.14
N VAL A 96 2.77 8.13 4.41
CA VAL A 96 2.63 6.66 4.34
C VAL A 96 1.57 6.31 3.32
N CYS A 97 1.88 5.37 2.44
CA CYS A 97 0.88 4.69 1.63
C CYS A 97 0.76 3.24 2.10
N ALA A 98 -0.47 2.76 2.23
CA ALA A 98 -0.75 1.42 2.71
C ALA A 98 -1.82 0.78 1.84
N VAL A 99 -1.63 -0.48 1.50
CA VAL A 99 -2.58 -1.25 0.69
C VAL A 99 -2.99 -2.48 1.47
N ARG A 100 -4.29 -2.62 1.69
CA ARG A 100 -4.86 -3.82 2.30
C ARG A 100 -5.25 -4.80 1.20
N ASP A 101 -4.85 -6.05 1.34
CA ASP A 101 -5.20 -7.12 0.42
C ASP A 101 -5.71 -8.36 1.16
N PRO A 102 -6.41 -9.28 0.45
CA PRO A 102 -7.05 -10.43 1.09
C PRO A 102 -6.12 -11.60 1.41
N SER A 103 -4.85 -11.53 1.04
CA SER A 103 -3.91 -12.62 1.26
C SER A 103 -3.32 -12.57 2.67
N ARG A 104 -3.15 -13.75 3.29
CA ARG A 104 -2.43 -13.89 4.55
C ARG A 104 -0.96 -14.16 4.36
N GLU A 105 -0.55 -14.47 3.14
CA GLU A 105 0.84 -14.78 2.85
C GLU A 105 1.68 -13.51 2.96
N SER A 106 2.82 -13.65 3.63
CA SER A 106 3.78 -12.55 3.70
C SER A 106 4.22 -12.15 2.30
N PRO A 107 4.36 -10.84 2.03
CA PRO A 107 4.94 -10.43 0.76
C PRO A 107 6.37 -10.94 0.69
N VAL A 108 6.65 -11.72 -0.36
CA VAL A 108 7.97 -12.33 -0.54
C VAL A 108 8.79 -11.45 -1.46
N ALA A 109 9.81 -10.79 -0.88
CA ALA A 109 10.78 -10.07 -1.66
C ALA A 109 11.87 -11.04 -2.11
N GLY A 110 11.94 -11.29 -3.41
CA GLY A 110 13.12 -11.90 -4.00
C GLY A 110 13.16 -13.42 -4.09
N GLU A 111 12.12 -14.14 -3.71
CA GLU A 111 12.13 -15.61 -3.81
C GLU A 111 11.27 -16.17 -4.94
N ALA A 112 10.73 -15.36 -5.81
CA ALA A 112 10.05 -15.91 -6.94
C ALA A 112 11.05 -16.30 -8.01
N ALA A 113 11.59 -17.48 -7.90
CA ALA A 113 12.46 -18.04 -8.91
C ALA A 113 11.78 -18.12 -10.28
N ASP A 114 10.45 -18.12 -10.30
CA ASP A 114 9.66 -18.36 -11.50
C ASP A 114 8.98 -17.12 -12.08
N SER A 115 8.97 -15.99 -11.37
CA SER A 115 8.50 -14.74 -11.95
C SER A 115 9.38 -13.59 -11.51
N ALA A 116 10.28 -13.22 -12.39
CA ALA A 116 11.14 -12.04 -12.24
C ALA A 116 10.32 -10.76 -12.00
N GLU A 117 9.03 -10.78 -12.28
CA GLU A 117 8.13 -9.64 -12.10
C GLU A 117 7.70 -9.44 -10.65
N SER A 118 7.43 -10.51 -9.89
CA SER A 118 6.97 -10.37 -8.50
C SER A 118 8.08 -9.99 -7.52
N GLY A 119 9.32 -10.37 -7.80
CA GLY A 119 10.47 -9.93 -7.00
C GLY A 119 10.89 -8.48 -7.26
N ARG A 120 10.61 -7.97 -8.45
CA ARG A 120 10.95 -6.60 -8.83
C ARG A 120 10.05 -5.56 -8.16
N GLY A 121 8.76 -5.87 -7.96
CA GLY A 121 7.82 -4.94 -7.35
C GLY A 121 8.24 -4.49 -5.97
N LEU A 122 8.52 -5.43 -5.07
CA LEU A 122 8.96 -5.10 -3.71
C LEU A 122 10.38 -4.53 -3.68
N PHE A 123 11.23 -4.94 -4.60
CA PHE A 123 12.55 -4.34 -4.75
C PHE A 123 12.45 -2.85 -5.11
N LEU A 124 11.54 -2.49 -6.02
CA LEU A 124 11.30 -1.09 -6.37
C LEU A 124 10.75 -0.30 -5.17
N VAL A 125 9.85 -0.90 -4.40
CA VAL A 125 9.33 -0.28 -3.18
C VAL A 125 10.47 0.00 -2.20
N GLU A 126 11.36 -0.94 -2.00
CA GLU A 126 12.51 -0.78 -1.12
C GLU A 126 13.48 0.31 -1.61
N CYS A 127 13.69 0.39 -2.92
CA CYS A 127 14.60 1.39 -3.51
C CYS A 127 14.05 2.81 -3.45
N VAL A 128 12.74 2.97 -3.57
CA VAL A 128 12.09 4.28 -3.74
C VAL A 128 11.56 4.83 -2.43
N SER A 129 11.08 3.98 -1.53
CA SER A 129 10.60 4.39 -0.21
C SER A 129 11.75 4.44 0.81
N ASP A 130 11.56 5.22 1.86
CA ASP A 130 12.52 5.29 2.96
C ASP A 130 12.43 4.08 3.88
N SER A 131 11.22 3.52 4.00
CA SER A 131 10.97 2.33 4.79
C SER A 131 9.70 1.65 4.28
N TRP A 132 9.60 0.33 4.42
CA TRP A 132 8.38 -0.40 4.10
C TRP A 132 8.23 -1.60 5.03
N GLY A 133 7.03 -2.12 5.13
CA GLY A 133 6.75 -3.29 5.93
C GLY A 133 5.35 -3.81 5.70
N TRP A 134 4.95 -4.78 6.50
CA TRP A 134 3.60 -5.33 6.41
C TRP A 134 3.17 -5.86 7.78
N HIS A 135 1.86 -5.99 7.95
CA HIS A 135 1.28 -6.64 9.12
C HIS A 135 -0.06 -7.29 8.75
N PRO A 136 -0.52 -8.29 9.50
CA PRO A 136 -1.85 -8.82 9.29
C PRO A 136 -2.91 -7.72 9.49
N SER A 137 -4.00 -7.79 8.71
CA SER A 137 -5.10 -6.86 8.88
C SER A 137 -5.82 -7.14 10.20
N PRO A 138 -6.06 -6.14 11.05
CA PRO A 138 -6.80 -6.34 12.29
C PRO A 138 -8.31 -6.51 12.08
N VAL A 139 -8.80 -6.20 10.88
CA VAL A 139 -10.22 -6.24 10.56
C VAL A 139 -10.48 -7.32 9.52
N PRO A 140 -11.48 -8.19 9.72
CA PRO A 140 -11.81 -9.19 8.71
C PRO A 140 -12.34 -8.54 7.43
N LEU A 141 -11.95 -9.11 6.28
CA LEU A 141 -12.35 -8.66 4.95
C LEU A 141 -13.62 -9.34 4.44
N GLY A 142 -14.00 -10.44 5.07
CA GLY A 142 -15.14 -11.24 4.67
C GLY A 142 -15.17 -12.52 5.47
N GLU A 143 -16.08 -13.43 5.11
CA GLU A 143 -16.20 -14.71 5.78
C GLU A 143 -15.98 -15.85 4.78
N LEU A 144 -15.23 -16.84 5.20
CA LEU A 144 -15.08 -18.12 4.55
C LEU A 144 -15.87 -19.16 5.32
N PRO A 145 -16.21 -20.33 4.70
CA PRO A 145 -16.84 -21.41 5.44
C PRO A 145 -16.05 -21.84 6.68
N SER A 146 -14.75 -21.63 6.68
CA SER A 146 -13.84 -21.94 7.80
C SER A 146 -13.71 -20.83 8.84
N GLY A 147 -14.35 -19.67 8.64
CA GLY A 147 -14.29 -18.54 9.55
C GLY A 147 -13.96 -17.22 8.86
N PRO A 148 -13.72 -16.14 9.64
CA PRO A 148 -13.44 -14.83 9.05
C PRO A 148 -12.16 -14.84 8.25
N LEU A 149 -12.18 -14.14 7.12
CA LEU A 149 -11.00 -13.94 6.26
C LEU A 149 -10.29 -12.66 6.67
N TYR A 150 -9.10 -12.80 7.19
CA TYR A 150 -8.20 -11.68 7.46
C TYR A 150 -7.17 -11.59 6.34
N GLY A 151 -6.93 -10.41 5.86
CA GLY A 151 -5.87 -10.14 4.91
C GLY A 151 -4.63 -9.56 5.59
N LYS A 152 -3.88 -8.81 4.82
CA LYS A 152 -2.71 -8.09 5.31
C LYS A 152 -2.71 -6.66 4.81
N VAL A 153 -1.92 -5.83 5.47
CA VAL A 153 -1.62 -4.47 5.04
C VAL A 153 -0.13 -4.40 4.71
N VAL A 154 0.20 -3.95 3.51
CA VAL A 154 1.57 -3.64 3.10
C VAL A 154 1.68 -2.14 3.00
N TRP A 155 2.71 -1.55 3.61
CA TRP A 155 2.86 -0.10 3.68
C TRP A 155 4.26 0.33 3.27
N ALA A 156 4.35 1.58 2.83
CA ALA A 156 5.61 2.23 2.53
C ALA A 156 5.60 3.65 3.09
N LEU A 157 6.73 4.09 3.60
CA LEU A 157 6.91 5.39 4.23
C LEU A 157 7.90 6.24 3.45
N PHE A 158 7.54 7.49 3.25
CA PHE A 158 8.38 8.51 2.64
C PHE A 158 8.61 9.63 3.63
N ARG A 159 9.86 10.00 3.84
CA ARG A 159 10.20 11.17 4.64
C ARG A 159 9.97 12.43 3.82
N LEU A 160 9.34 13.40 4.42
CA LEU A 160 9.11 14.68 3.80
C LEU A 160 10.11 15.69 4.37
N PRO A 161 10.65 16.59 3.55
CA PRO A 161 11.50 17.66 4.07
C PRO A 161 10.66 18.53 5.02
N GLU A 162 11.27 18.94 6.12
CA GLU A 162 10.65 19.93 6.99
C GLU A 162 10.43 21.22 6.20
N ASN A 163 9.19 21.66 6.21
CA ASN A 163 8.84 22.91 5.57
C ASN A 163 9.33 24.03 6.48
N THR A 164 10.61 24.36 6.38
CA THR A 164 11.10 25.62 6.90
C THR A 164 10.49 26.69 6.03
N LYS A 165 9.34 27.23 6.43
CA LYS A 165 8.88 28.49 5.87
C LYS A 165 10.00 29.50 6.12
N PRO A 166 10.50 30.13 5.06
CA PRO A 166 11.39 31.24 5.33
C PRO A 166 10.60 32.25 6.14
N ASP A 167 11.14 32.56 7.31
CA ASP A 167 10.61 33.67 8.09
C ASP A 167 10.72 34.93 7.23
N THR A 168 9.59 35.43 6.80
CA THR A 168 9.48 36.76 6.22
C THR A 168 9.36 37.79 7.34
#